data_8ef4be57907f96ef9bdbdfdaf88fc5a8
#
_entry.id   8ef4be57907f96ef9bdbdfdaf88fc5a8
#
_cell.length_a   1.000
_cell.length_b   1.000
_cell.length_c   1.000
_cell.angle_alpha   90.00
_cell.angle_beta   90.00
_cell.angle_gamma   90.00
#
_symmetry.space_group_name_H-M   'P 1'
#
loop_
_entity.id
_entity.type
_entity.pdbx_description
1 polymer ?
#
loop_
_entity_poly.entity_id
_entity_poly.type
_entity_poly.pdbx_seq_one_letter_code
_entity_poly.pdbx_strand_id
1 'polypeptide(L)'
;MKKIILSFALAGSITFAWAQQDPTAMKYAGIISPDLAKKHLSIIASDAYEGRETGKPGAEKAAHYIADEFKSLGLQPIVNGSYFFDVPLTENSLNATFAVGGKAFANGDSFYAVQPSTDRVLNTSEIVFVGYGTDAEIANTDLTGKIVLWINEDKAADGKPQGTSFRGSEARAAITKNLLSKNPAIILAANSEIAGVLTKYKNYILAPRLTIKKEDAKPADTKPAVFWITNEVAEELVKSGGKTYEQLKAGGGTAQTIKADVKISYNSVKKDVKAVDVLGFLPGSDPKLKDEVLVISAHYDHIGLLPEGTKGDRVNNGADDDGSGTTGIMTIARAFSKAKKDGHGPRRSILFLGNVGEEKGLLGSEYYTDHPVIPLANTIADLNIDMIGRVGYEYKDKADSANYVYVIGSGMLSTDLHNVGEKANKTYTNMVLDYKYDDPKDPNDFYHRSDHYNFAKHGVPIIFYFNGEHADYHGVGDEVSKINFPLLAKRAQLAFYTAWDLVNADNRPVVDGKKEEGSK
;
A
#
# COMPACT_ATOMS: atom_id res chain seq x y z
N MET A 1 -83.82 -7.78 23.54
CA MET A 1 -82.55 -7.15 24.00
C MET A 1 -81.45 -7.51 23.00
N LYS A 2 -81.18 -6.64 22.05
CA LYS A 2 -80.10 -6.84 21.03
C LYS A 2 -78.84 -6.19 21.56
N LYS A 3 -77.77 -6.99 21.78
CA LYS A 3 -76.41 -6.49 22.12
C LYS A 3 -75.72 -6.08 20.83
N ILE A 4 -75.37 -4.79 20.73
CA ILE A 4 -74.52 -4.22 19.69
C ILE A 4 -73.08 -4.36 20.18
N ILE A 5 -72.27 -5.16 19.48
CA ILE A 5 -70.84 -5.25 19.71
C ILE A 5 -70.17 -4.20 18.81
N LEU A 6 -69.57 -3.18 19.43
CA LEU A 6 -68.82 -2.14 18.76
C LEU A 6 -67.38 -2.62 18.64
N SER A 7 -66.97 -3.03 17.45
CA SER A 7 -65.54 -3.37 17.15
C SER A 7 -64.73 -2.11 16.85
N PHE A 8 -63.85 -1.72 17.74
CA PHE A 8 -62.83 -0.68 17.48
C PHE A 8 -61.74 -1.31 16.63
N ALA A 9 -61.65 -0.91 15.37
CA ALA A 9 -60.50 -1.18 14.53
C ALA A 9 -59.38 -0.17 14.87
N LEU A 10 -58.32 -0.65 15.52
CA LEU A 10 -57.10 0.12 15.79
C LEU A 10 -56.27 0.14 14.50
N ALA A 11 -56.40 1.20 13.71
CA ALA A 11 -55.54 1.44 12.55
C ALA A 11 -54.18 1.90 13.08
N GLY A 12 -53.25 0.96 13.19
CA GLY A 12 -51.84 1.25 13.47
C GLY A 12 -51.22 1.97 12.27
N SER A 13 -51.05 3.26 12.39
CA SER A 13 -50.25 4.06 11.44
C SER A 13 -48.79 3.62 11.57
N ILE A 14 -48.28 2.80 10.65
CA ILE A 14 -46.85 2.55 10.50
C ILE A 14 -46.29 3.83 9.90
N THR A 15 -45.82 4.73 10.75
CA THR A 15 -45.00 5.86 10.34
C THR A 15 -43.64 5.29 9.94
N PHE A 16 -43.41 5.16 8.64
CA PHE A 16 -42.04 5.04 8.14
C PHE A 16 -41.29 6.32 8.54
N ALA A 17 -40.48 6.26 9.59
CA ALA A 17 -39.56 7.32 9.91
C ALA A 17 -38.51 7.34 8.77
N TRP A 18 -38.74 8.16 7.76
CA TRP A 18 -37.70 8.55 6.83
C TRP A 18 -36.64 9.24 7.67
N ALA A 19 -35.36 8.84 7.55
CA ALA A 19 -34.29 9.54 8.20
C ALA A 19 -34.32 11.00 7.71
N GLN A 20 -34.66 11.92 8.61
CA GLN A 20 -34.79 13.33 8.27
C GLN A 20 -33.40 13.85 7.95
N GLN A 21 -33.21 14.45 6.77
CA GLN A 21 -31.98 15.11 6.39
C GLN A 21 -31.67 16.25 7.38
N ASP A 22 -30.43 16.32 7.86
CA ASP A 22 -29.95 17.45 8.65
C ASP A 22 -29.62 18.64 7.72
N PRO A 23 -30.40 19.75 7.77
CA PRO A 23 -30.13 20.91 6.93
C PRO A 23 -28.76 21.53 7.19
N THR A 24 -28.23 21.38 8.42
CA THR A 24 -26.91 21.88 8.79
C THR A 24 -25.82 21.06 8.09
N ALA A 25 -25.89 19.74 8.15
CA ALA A 25 -24.98 18.87 7.41
C ALA A 25 -25.01 19.17 5.90
N MET A 26 -26.20 19.32 5.32
CA MET A 26 -26.37 19.63 3.89
C MET A 26 -25.75 20.98 3.50
N LYS A 27 -25.92 22.00 4.33
CA LYS A 27 -25.32 23.33 4.12
C LYS A 27 -23.79 23.23 3.98
N TYR A 28 -23.15 22.49 4.86
CA TYR A 28 -21.67 22.40 4.85
C TYR A 28 -21.16 21.39 3.83
N ALA A 29 -21.86 20.29 3.58
CA ALA A 29 -21.56 19.38 2.48
C ALA A 29 -21.55 20.10 1.13
N GLY A 30 -22.43 21.09 0.93
CA GLY A 30 -22.48 21.93 -0.28
C GLY A 30 -21.19 22.73 -0.56
N ILE A 31 -20.28 22.87 0.41
CA ILE A 31 -18.96 23.48 0.22
C ILE A 31 -18.04 22.54 -0.57
N ILE A 32 -18.24 21.23 -0.43
CA ILE A 32 -17.50 20.19 -1.15
C ILE A 32 -18.07 20.17 -2.57
N SER A 33 -17.48 20.97 -3.44
CA SER A 33 -17.98 21.21 -4.81
C SER A 33 -16.98 20.73 -5.87
N PRO A 34 -17.46 20.43 -7.09
CA PRO A 34 -16.59 20.09 -8.22
C PRO A 34 -15.53 21.16 -8.49
N ASP A 35 -15.89 22.44 -8.40
CA ASP A 35 -14.97 23.57 -8.67
C ASP A 35 -13.87 23.67 -7.61
N LEU A 36 -14.22 23.48 -6.32
CA LEU A 36 -13.25 23.48 -5.25
C LEU A 36 -12.28 22.29 -5.38
N ALA A 37 -12.80 21.10 -5.68
CA ALA A 37 -12.00 19.92 -5.92
C ALA A 37 -11.05 20.14 -7.12
N LYS A 38 -11.56 20.67 -8.23
CA LYS A 38 -10.76 20.97 -9.41
C LYS A 38 -9.63 21.96 -9.09
N LYS A 39 -9.91 22.99 -8.28
CA LYS A 39 -8.90 23.97 -7.87
C LYS A 39 -7.71 23.31 -7.18
N HIS A 40 -7.94 22.46 -6.18
CA HIS A 40 -6.86 21.82 -5.43
C HIS A 40 -6.14 20.77 -6.29
N LEU A 41 -6.89 19.92 -6.97
CA LEU A 41 -6.32 18.84 -7.77
C LEU A 41 -5.45 19.35 -8.92
N SER A 42 -5.87 20.42 -9.60
CA SER A 42 -5.09 21.05 -10.68
C SER A 42 -3.74 21.62 -10.21
N ILE A 43 -3.56 21.81 -8.91
CA ILE A 43 -2.30 22.25 -8.33
C ILE A 43 -1.45 21.03 -7.96
N ILE A 44 -1.94 20.14 -7.10
CA ILE A 44 -1.14 19.04 -6.55
C ILE A 44 -0.81 17.95 -7.58
N ALA A 45 -1.65 17.77 -8.60
CA ALA A 45 -1.44 16.83 -9.71
C ALA A 45 -0.92 17.53 -10.99
N SER A 46 -0.23 18.66 -10.86
CA SER A 46 0.44 19.31 -11.99
C SER A 46 1.89 18.83 -12.12
N ASP A 47 2.48 18.97 -13.31
CA ASP A 47 3.89 18.65 -13.59
C ASP A 47 4.87 19.33 -12.64
N ALA A 48 4.51 20.52 -12.11
CA ALA A 48 5.33 21.24 -11.15
C ALA A 48 5.56 20.47 -9.84
N TYR A 49 4.72 19.47 -9.56
CA TYR A 49 4.82 18.59 -8.40
C TYR A 49 5.52 17.27 -8.71
N GLU A 50 6.04 17.09 -9.94
CA GLU A 50 6.96 16.02 -10.31
C GLU A 50 6.44 14.61 -9.95
N GLY A 51 5.10 14.41 -9.93
CA GLY A 51 4.47 13.15 -9.52
C GLY A 51 4.66 12.77 -8.06
N ARG A 52 4.99 13.71 -7.19
CA ARG A 52 4.96 13.62 -5.71
C ARG A 52 5.66 12.40 -5.09
N GLU A 53 6.73 11.89 -5.72
CA GLU A 53 7.42 10.70 -5.21
C GLU A 53 7.97 10.94 -3.79
N THR A 54 7.72 10.00 -2.89
CA THR A 54 8.20 10.02 -1.50
C THR A 54 9.69 10.35 -1.40
N GLY A 55 10.03 11.35 -0.59
CA GLY A 55 11.41 11.80 -0.39
C GLY A 55 12.00 12.62 -1.54
N LYS A 56 11.20 13.02 -2.52
CA LYS A 56 11.58 13.90 -3.62
C LYS A 56 10.93 15.29 -3.48
N PRO A 57 11.44 16.31 -4.21
CA PRO A 57 10.93 17.68 -4.08
C PRO A 57 9.44 17.84 -4.36
N GLY A 58 8.86 17.01 -5.23
CA GLY A 58 7.43 17.04 -5.54
C GLY A 58 6.56 16.69 -4.33
N ALA A 59 6.93 15.68 -3.55
CA ALA A 59 6.24 15.33 -2.32
C ALA A 59 6.38 16.43 -1.25
N GLU A 60 7.56 17.04 -1.10
CA GLU A 60 7.78 18.16 -0.18
C GLU A 60 6.87 19.36 -0.54
N LYS A 61 6.77 19.71 -1.82
CA LYS A 61 5.84 20.77 -2.30
C LYS A 61 4.39 20.43 -1.94
N ALA A 62 3.96 19.18 -2.13
CA ALA A 62 2.60 18.73 -1.80
C ALA A 62 2.32 18.81 -0.30
N ALA A 63 3.25 18.34 0.54
CA ALA A 63 3.15 18.45 1.99
C ALA A 63 2.96 19.93 2.44
N HIS A 64 3.76 20.83 1.91
CA HIS A 64 3.64 22.26 2.21
C HIS A 64 2.30 22.84 1.73
N TYR A 65 1.83 22.48 0.53
CA TYR A 65 0.54 22.93 0.03
C TYR A 65 -0.63 22.50 0.92
N ILE A 66 -0.63 21.24 1.37
CA ILE A 66 -1.66 20.70 2.29
C ILE A 66 -1.59 21.42 3.65
N ALA A 67 -0.39 21.60 4.20
CA ALA A 67 -0.19 22.29 5.48
C ALA A 67 -0.65 23.74 5.43
N ASP A 68 -0.37 24.47 4.33
CA ASP A 68 -0.82 25.84 4.12
C ASP A 68 -2.35 25.92 3.99
N GLU A 69 -2.98 24.94 3.34
CA GLU A 69 -4.45 24.85 3.30
C GLU A 69 -5.00 24.61 4.71
N PHE A 70 -4.50 23.64 5.46
CA PHE A 70 -4.92 23.38 6.84
C PHE A 70 -4.77 24.61 7.74
N LYS A 71 -3.65 25.32 7.61
CA LYS A 71 -3.40 26.59 8.31
C LYS A 71 -4.43 27.65 7.93
N SER A 72 -4.72 27.84 6.64
CA SER A 72 -5.70 28.79 6.12
C SER A 72 -7.11 28.55 6.68
N LEU A 73 -7.43 27.30 6.91
CA LEU A 73 -8.70 26.84 7.48
C LEU A 73 -8.77 27.03 9.00
N GLY A 74 -7.64 27.28 9.68
CA GLY A 74 -7.54 27.42 11.12
C GLY A 74 -7.50 26.06 11.86
N LEU A 75 -7.08 25.01 11.19
CA LEU A 75 -6.74 23.74 11.86
C LEU A 75 -5.52 23.94 12.77
N GLN A 76 -5.41 23.14 13.82
CA GLN A 76 -4.31 23.26 14.76
C GLN A 76 -3.13 22.39 14.36
N PRO A 77 -1.89 22.89 14.44
CA PRO A 77 -0.66 22.13 14.29
C PRO A 77 -0.35 21.39 15.61
N ILE A 78 -0.56 20.07 15.65
CA ILE A 78 -0.46 19.26 16.89
C ILE A 78 0.88 18.56 17.07
N VAL A 79 1.78 18.64 16.11
CA VAL A 79 3.12 18.02 16.20
C VAL A 79 4.10 19.07 16.70
N ASN A 80 4.16 19.29 18.02
CA ASN A 80 5.02 20.32 18.63
C ASN A 80 4.87 21.72 17.98
N GLY A 81 3.66 22.09 17.59
CA GLY A 81 3.36 23.36 16.93
C GLY A 81 3.58 23.35 15.40
N SER A 82 3.86 22.17 14.82
CA SER A 82 3.98 21.93 13.37
C SER A 82 2.81 21.11 12.84
N TYR A 83 2.54 21.23 11.54
CA TYR A 83 1.66 20.33 10.78
C TYR A 83 2.39 19.08 10.30
N PHE A 84 3.72 19.06 10.33
CA PHE A 84 4.56 18.00 9.81
C PHE A 84 4.93 17.00 10.90
N PHE A 85 4.60 15.73 10.65
CA PHE A 85 5.00 14.61 11.46
C PHE A 85 6.11 13.86 10.72
N ASP A 86 7.33 13.93 11.24
CA ASP A 86 8.48 13.31 10.60
C ASP A 86 8.33 11.79 10.53
N VAL A 87 8.43 11.25 9.33
CA VAL A 87 8.51 9.82 9.05
C VAL A 87 9.96 9.49 8.69
N PRO A 88 10.73 8.91 9.61
CA PRO A 88 12.14 8.63 9.39
C PRO A 88 12.31 7.46 8.43
N LEU A 89 12.78 7.73 7.22
CA LEU A 89 12.98 6.72 6.19
C LEU A 89 14.47 6.53 5.86
N THR A 90 14.78 5.31 5.42
CA THR A 90 16.07 4.96 4.84
C THR A 90 15.86 4.42 3.43
N GLU A 91 16.50 5.03 2.45
CA GLU A 91 16.64 4.51 1.11
C GLU A 91 17.75 3.47 1.09
N ASN A 92 17.42 2.24 0.70
CA ASN A 92 18.33 1.13 0.63
C ASN A 92 18.56 0.76 -0.83
N SER A 93 19.80 0.78 -1.28
CA SER A 93 20.22 0.29 -2.59
C SER A 93 21.33 -0.76 -2.44
N LEU A 94 21.53 -1.55 -3.47
CA LEU A 94 22.50 -2.63 -3.48
C LEU A 94 23.49 -2.45 -4.64
N ASN A 95 24.77 -2.35 -4.31
CA ASN A 95 25.82 -2.54 -5.30
C ASN A 95 26.24 -4.01 -5.30
N ALA A 96 26.25 -4.64 -6.46
CA ALA A 96 26.69 -6.03 -6.60
C ALA A 96 27.54 -6.21 -7.86
N THR A 97 28.63 -6.96 -7.73
CA THR A 97 29.48 -7.41 -8.84
C THR A 97 29.55 -8.93 -8.85
N PHE A 98 29.59 -9.51 -10.04
CA PHE A 98 29.70 -10.95 -10.21
C PHE A 98 30.55 -11.28 -11.43
N ALA A 99 31.58 -12.11 -11.26
CA ALA A 99 32.41 -12.61 -12.34
C ALA A 99 32.73 -14.09 -12.17
N VAL A 100 32.83 -14.81 -13.29
CA VAL A 100 33.20 -16.23 -13.37
C VAL A 100 34.29 -16.39 -14.41
N GLY A 101 35.43 -16.98 -14.07
CA GLY A 101 36.54 -17.17 -14.99
C GLY A 101 37.04 -15.87 -15.66
N GLY A 102 36.89 -14.74 -14.98
CA GLY A 102 37.21 -13.43 -15.51
C GLY A 102 36.11 -12.75 -16.36
N LYS A 103 35.04 -13.48 -16.75
CA LYS A 103 33.87 -12.91 -17.43
C LYS A 103 32.98 -12.22 -16.39
N ALA A 104 32.76 -10.92 -16.55
CA ALA A 104 31.86 -10.13 -15.70
C ALA A 104 30.40 -10.24 -16.17
N PHE A 105 29.49 -10.27 -15.21
CA PHE A 105 28.05 -10.26 -15.40
C PHE A 105 27.42 -9.01 -14.77
N ALA A 106 26.48 -8.40 -15.47
CA ALA A 106 25.86 -7.16 -15.02
C ALA A 106 24.64 -7.45 -14.14
N ASN A 107 24.56 -6.74 -13.00
CA ASN A 107 23.38 -6.73 -12.14
C ASN A 107 22.18 -6.11 -12.91
N GLY A 108 21.03 -6.77 -12.87
CA GLY A 108 19.83 -6.39 -13.61
C GLY A 108 19.78 -6.89 -15.07
N ASP A 109 20.86 -7.51 -15.58
CA ASP A 109 20.86 -8.13 -16.91
C ASP A 109 21.07 -9.64 -16.83
N SER A 110 22.06 -10.09 -16.05
CA SER A 110 22.40 -11.51 -15.94
C SER A 110 22.06 -12.08 -14.58
N PHE A 111 21.93 -11.25 -13.58
CA PHE A 111 21.52 -11.63 -12.22
C PHE A 111 20.86 -10.46 -11.50
N TYR A 112 20.20 -10.75 -10.38
CA TYR A 112 19.89 -9.75 -9.36
C TYR A 112 20.01 -10.37 -7.97
N ALA A 113 20.38 -9.54 -7.00
CA ALA A 113 20.47 -9.92 -5.61
C ALA A 113 19.21 -9.49 -4.87
N VAL A 114 18.59 -10.40 -4.12
CA VAL A 114 17.65 -10.01 -3.07
C VAL A 114 18.49 -9.34 -1.99
N GLN A 115 18.07 -8.15 -1.54
CA GLN A 115 18.87 -7.30 -0.66
C GLN A 115 19.43 -8.09 0.54
N PRO A 116 20.75 -8.24 0.64
CA PRO A 116 21.39 -8.98 1.72
C PRO A 116 21.45 -8.13 2.99
N SER A 117 21.49 -8.80 4.12
CA SER A 117 21.63 -8.16 5.43
C SER A 117 23.04 -7.69 5.76
N THR A 118 24.07 -8.19 5.05
CA THR A 118 25.50 -7.90 5.30
C THR A 118 26.26 -7.72 4.00
N ASP A 119 27.28 -6.88 4.04
CA ASP A 119 28.22 -6.72 2.94
C ASP A 119 29.20 -7.89 2.89
N ARG A 120 29.56 -8.33 1.69
CA ARG A 120 30.51 -9.43 1.52
C ARG A 120 31.37 -9.29 0.26
N VAL A 121 32.58 -9.85 0.35
CA VAL A 121 33.46 -10.13 -0.78
C VAL A 121 33.78 -11.62 -0.74
N LEU A 122 33.44 -12.35 -1.79
CA LEU A 122 33.63 -13.78 -1.92
C LEU A 122 34.53 -14.05 -3.12
N ASN A 123 35.62 -14.79 -2.90
CA ASN A 123 36.51 -15.29 -3.94
C ASN A 123 36.71 -16.80 -3.70
N THR A 124 36.41 -17.62 -4.69
CA THR A 124 36.59 -19.07 -4.57
C THR A 124 37.00 -19.68 -5.91
N SER A 125 37.68 -20.81 -5.84
CA SER A 125 38.03 -21.64 -7.01
C SER A 125 37.04 -22.82 -7.20
N GLU A 126 36.01 -22.93 -6.35
CA GLU A 126 35.03 -24.00 -6.42
C GLU A 126 33.66 -23.55 -5.92
N ILE A 127 32.61 -24.19 -6.44
CA ILE A 127 31.23 -24.04 -5.99
C ILE A 127 30.63 -25.42 -5.69
N VAL A 128 29.53 -25.46 -4.95
CA VAL A 128 28.75 -26.69 -4.71
C VAL A 128 27.47 -26.62 -5.51
N PHE A 129 27.34 -27.48 -6.50
CA PHE A 129 26.07 -27.69 -7.22
C PHE A 129 25.19 -28.66 -6.44
N VAL A 130 23.95 -28.31 -6.19
CA VAL A 130 23.02 -29.09 -5.34
C VAL A 130 21.77 -29.58 -6.09
N GLY A 131 21.81 -29.61 -7.43
CA GLY A 131 20.67 -30.03 -8.23
C GLY A 131 19.42 -29.18 -7.94
N TYR A 132 18.28 -29.81 -7.74
CA TYR A 132 17.03 -29.16 -7.34
C TYR A 132 16.95 -28.88 -5.82
N GLY A 133 17.99 -29.22 -5.06
CA GLY A 133 18.08 -28.94 -3.62
C GLY A 133 17.17 -29.78 -2.75
N THR A 134 16.69 -30.92 -3.24
CA THR A 134 15.89 -31.88 -2.44
C THR A 134 16.70 -32.43 -1.28
N ASP A 135 16.04 -32.87 -0.21
CA ASP A 135 16.72 -33.46 0.96
C ASP A 135 17.64 -34.61 0.58
N ALA A 136 17.25 -35.45 -0.38
CA ALA A 136 18.07 -36.54 -0.87
C ALA A 136 19.34 -36.08 -1.60
N GLU A 137 19.27 -34.95 -2.33
CA GLU A 137 20.42 -34.39 -3.08
C GLU A 137 21.45 -33.75 -2.15
N ILE A 138 21.01 -33.18 -1.01
CA ILE A 138 21.87 -32.41 -0.10
C ILE A 138 22.15 -33.09 1.26
N ALA A 139 21.59 -34.30 1.51
CA ALA A 139 21.61 -34.98 2.82
C ALA A 139 23.00 -35.06 3.47
N ASN A 140 24.03 -35.35 2.67
CA ASN A 140 25.40 -35.60 3.15
C ASN A 140 26.38 -34.49 2.72
N THR A 141 25.89 -33.28 2.38
CA THR A 141 26.72 -32.22 1.85
C THR A 141 26.83 -31.08 2.85
N ASP A 142 28.07 -30.78 3.25
CA ASP A 142 28.35 -29.57 4.02
C ASP A 142 28.32 -28.34 3.09
N LEU A 143 27.34 -27.48 3.32
CA LEU A 143 27.16 -26.22 2.58
C LEU A 143 27.68 -24.99 3.35
N THR A 144 28.16 -25.17 4.59
CA THR A 144 28.58 -24.09 5.47
C THR A 144 29.69 -23.26 4.82
N GLY A 145 29.43 -21.96 4.62
CA GLY A 145 30.38 -21.02 4.02
C GLY A 145 30.66 -21.24 2.53
N LYS A 146 29.95 -22.13 1.85
CA LYS A 146 30.13 -22.42 0.41
C LYS A 146 29.29 -21.52 -0.48
N ILE A 147 29.74 -21.29 -1.72
CA ILE A 147 28.90 -20.75 -2.79
C ILE A 147 28.10 -21.92 -3.37
N VAL A 148 26.77 -21.84 -3.26
CA VAL A 148 25.87 -22.92 -3.65
C VAL A 148 25.15 -22.55 -4.95
N LEU A 149 25.25 -23.40 -5.98
CA LEU A 149 24.47 -23.31 -7.21
C LEU A 149 23.26 -24.25 -7.10
N TRP A 150 22.07 -23.69 -7.20
CA TRP A 150 20.79 -24.38 -7.07
C TRP A 150 19.90 -24.17 -8.30
N ILE A 151 19.28 -25.25 -8.79
CA ILE A 151 18.24 -25.18 -9.83
C ILE A 151 16.92 -24.74 -9.17
N ASN A 152 16.58 -23.48 -9.29
CA ASN A 152 15.37 -22.91 -8.71
C ASN A 152 14.16 -23.07 -9.66
N GLU A 153 13.86 -24.31 -9.99
CA GLU A 153 12.72 -24.74 -10.80
C GLU A 153 12.10 -25.99 -10.16
N ASP A 154 10.82 -26.23 -10.41
CA ASP A 154 10.20 -27.46 -9.93
C ASP A 154 10.69 -28.64 -10.78
N LYS A 155 11.09 -29.74 -10.12
CA LYS A 155 11.49 -30.95 -10.83
C LYS A 155 10.30 -31.51 -11.62
N ALA A 156 10.53 -31.89 -12.87
CA ALA A 156 9.48 -32.54 -13.68
C ALA A 156 8.96 -33.79 -12.94
N ALA A 157 7.65 -33.85 -12.73
CA ALA A 157 6.97 -35.05 -12.22
C ALA A 157 6.31 -35.78 -13.38
N ASP A 158 6.11 -37.10 -13.22
CA ASP A 158 5.52 -37.95 -14.25
C ASP A 158 4.26 -37.31 -14.86
N GLY A 159 4.33 -37.01 -16.16
CA GLY A 159 3.22 -36.46 -16.94
C GLY A 159 2.92 -34.96 -16.76
N LYS A 160 3.72 -34.21 -16.00
CA LYS A 160 3.57 -32.75 -15.82
C LYS A 160 4.80 -32.02 -16.37
N PRO A 161 4.61 -30.88 -17.09
CA PRO A 161 5.73 -30.04 -17.50
C PRO A 161 6.47 -29.50 -16.25
N GLN A 162 7.75 -29.25 -16.43
CA GLN A 162 8.58 -28.62 -15.40
C GLN A 162 8.01 -27.24 -15.05
N GLY A 163 7.84 -26.97 -13.75
CA GLY A 163 7.42 -25.65 -13.27
C GLY A 163 8.59 -24.69 -13.26
N THR A 164 8.62 -23.75 -14.19
CA THR A 164 9.70 -22.74 -14.31
C THR A 164 9.30 -21.39 -13.72
N SER A 165 8.04 -21.20 -13.29
CA SER A 165 7.54 -19.92 -12.85
C SER A 165 8.48 -19.22 -11.86
N PHE A 166 8.82 -17.98 -12.17
CA PHE A 166 9.64 -17.13 -11.31
C PHE A 166 9.04 -16.95 -9.90
N ARG A 167 7.72 -16.89 -9.78
CA ARG A 167 7.05 -16.68 -8.46
C ARG A 167 7.30 -17.79 -7.45
N GLY A 168 7.84 -18.92 -7.90
CA GLY A 168 8.11 -20.07 -7.03
C GLY A 168 6.86 -20.90 -6.74
N SER A 169 7.11 -22.02 -6.06
CA SER A 169 6.11 -22.91 -5.47
C SER A 169 6.37 -23.01 -3.96
N GLU A 170 5.39 -23.51 -3.21
CA GLU A 170 5.59 -23.82 -1.78
C GLU A 170 6.77 -24.78 -1.58
N ALA A 171 6.93 -25.76 -2.48
CA ALA A 171 8.05 -26.70 -2.44
C ALA A 171 9.40 -25.99 -2.57
N ARG A 172 9.53 -25.03 -3.51
CA ARG A 172 10.77 -24.23 -3.68
C ARG A 172 11.02 -23.29 -2.51
N ALA A 173 9.98 -22.74 -1.91
CA ALA A 173 10.10 -21.95 -0.68
C ALA A 173 10.67 -22.79 0.48
N ALA A 174 10.19 -24.03 0.64
CA ALA A 174 10.71 -24.97 1.63
C ALA A 174 12.19 -25.34 1.35
N ILE A 175 12.56 -25.58 0.09
CA ILE A 175 13.94 -25.84 -0.31
C ILE A 175 14.84 -24.63 0.01
N THR A 176 14.41 -23.42 -0.34
CA THR A 176 15.14 -22.20 0.00
C THR A 176 15.41 -22.09 1.50
N LYS A 177 14.39 -22.31 2.32
CA LYS A 177 14.51 -22.33 3.79
C LYS A 177 15.50 -23.39 4.27
N ASN A 178 15.47 -24.59 3.71
CA ASN A 178 16.39 -25.67 4.05
C ASN A 178 17.84 -25.30 3.65
N LEU A 179 18.07 -24.82 2.44
CA LEU A 179 19.41 -24.39 1.99
C LEU A 179 19.97 -23.27 2.87
N LEU A 180 19.16 -22.27 3.21
CA LEU A 180 19.55 -21.17 4.11
C LEU A 180 19.93 -21.67 5.51
N SER A 181 19.22 -22.68 6.03
CA SER A 181 19.51 -23.27 7.36
C SER A 181 20.87 -23.97 7.45
N LYS A 182 21.46 -24.33 6.31
CA LYS A 182 22.81 -24.91 6.22
C LYS A 182 23.93 -23.86 6.16
N ASN A 183 23.59 -22.58 6.34
CA ASN A 183 24.51 -21.46 6.44
C ASN A 183 25.55 -21.36 5.30
N PRO A 184 25.15 -21.42 4.00
CA PRO A 184 26.06 -21.17 2.90
C PRO A 184 26.58 -19.72 2.91
N ALA A 185 27.66 -19.43 2.18
CA ALA A 185 28.11 -18.06 1.99
C ALA A 185 27.14 -17.25 1.12
N ILE A 186 26.63 -17.90 0.07
CA ILE A 186 25.64 -17.35 -0.86
C ILE A 186 24.93 -18.48 -1.60
N ILE A 187 23.68 -18.27 -1.98
CA ILE A 187 22.92 -19.17 -2.88
C ILE A 187 22.78 -18.48 -4.23
N LEU A 188 23.20 -19.17 -5.29
CA LEU A 188 23.01 -18.78 -6.69
C LEU A 188 21.81 -19.58 -7.22
N ALA A 189 20.66 -18.97 -7.27
CA ALA A 189 19.38 -19.59 -7.65
C ALA A 189 19.17 -19.43 -9.17
N ALA A 190 19.50 -20.46 -9.95
CA ALA A 190 19.35 -20.43 -11.40
C ALA A 190 17.90 -20.73 -11.82
N ASN A 191 17.33 -19.90 -12.68
CA ASN A 191 15.98 -20.09 -13.20
C ASN A 191 15.87 -19.59 -14.65
N SER A 192 15.23 -20.36 -15.51
CA SER A 192 15.15 -20.07 -16.96
C SER A 192 14.32 -18.82 -17.29
N GLU A 193 13.39 -18.40 -16.44
CA GLU A 193 12.57 -17.19 -16.67
C GLU A 193 13.27 -15.89 -16.26
N ILE A 194 14.38 -15.96 -15.50
CA ILE A 194 15.04 -14.79 -14.95
C ILE A 194 15.46 -13.78 -16.03
N ALA A 195 15.95 -14.25 -17.18
CA ALA A 195 16.34 -13.34 -18.28
C ALA A 195 15.16 -12.49 -18.77
N GLY A 196 13.98 -13.09 -18.92
CA GLY A 196 12.75 -12.38 -19.28
C GLY A 196 12.27 -11.43 -18.21
N VAL A 197 12.37 -11.85 -16.95
CA VAL A 197 12.00 -11.01 -15.78
C VAL A 197 12.91 -9.79 -15.70
N LEU A 198 14.22 -9.96 -15.85
CA LEU A 198 15.18 -8.86 -15.83
C LEU A 198 14.95 -7.89 -16.99
N THR A 199 14.70 -8.40 -18.20
CA THR A 199 14.39 -7.55 -19.36
C THR A 199 13.15 -6.70 -19.11
N LYS A 200 12.11 -7.26 -18.50
CA LYS A 200 10.82 -6.56 -18.29
C LYS A 200 10.82 -5.64 -17.07
N TYR A 201 11.48 -6.05 -15.98
CA TYR A 201 11.34 -5.41 -14.67
C TYR A 201 12.64 -4.84 -14.12
N LYS A 202 13.70 -4.69 -14.93
CA LYS A 202 15.03 -4.22 -14.49
C LYS A 202 14.97 -2.97 -13.62
N ASN A 203 14.27 -1.95 -14.10
CA ASN A 203 14.19 -0.66 -13.39
C ASN A 203 13.51 -0.80 -12.03
N TYR A 204 12.46 -1.60 -11.94
CA TYR A 204 11.76 -1.87 -10.68
C TYR A 204 12.62 -2.70 -9.71
N ILE A 205 13.31 -3.72 -10.23
CA ILE A 205 14.16 -4.63 -9.42
C ILE A 205 15.37 -3.90 -8.84
N LEU A 206 15.96 -2.98 -9.61
CA LEU A 206 17.15 -2.22 -9.20
C LEU A 206 16.81 -0.91 -8.48
N ALA A 207 15.54 -0.51 -8.44
CA ALA A 207 15.13 0.69 -7.76
C ALA A 207 15.49 0.62 -6.26
N PRO A 208 16.02 1.70 -5.68
CA PRO A 208 16.19 1.79 -4.25
C PRO A 208 14.86 1.56 -3.52
N ARG A 209 14.92 0.90 -2.37
CA ARG A 209 13.74 0.64 -1.53
C ARG A 209 13.75 1.54 -0.31
N LEU A 210 12.62 2.18 -0.04
CA LEU A 210 12.39 2.90 1.21
C LEU A 210 11.92 1.94 2.29
N THR A 211 12.39 2.16 3.50
CA THR A 211 11.94 1.46 4.72
C THR A 211 11.95 2.44 5.88
N ILE A 212 11.10 2.22 6.87
CA ILE A 212 11.15 2.96 8.12
C ILE A 212 12.51 2.72 8.78
N LYS A 213 13.17 3.80 9.22
CA LYS A 213 14.45 3.75 9.90
C LYS A 213 14.27 3.14 11.30
N LYS A 214 14.92 2.02 11.56
CA LYS A 214 14.92 1.37 12.88
C LYS A 214 16.05 1.95 13.72
N GLU A 215 15.69 2.59 14.85
CA GLU A 215 16.67 3.20 15.76
C GLU A 215 17.58 2.18 16.46
N ASP A 216 17.03 1.00 16.81
CA ASP A 216 17.75 -0.11 17.44
C ASP A 216 17.82 -1.33 16.53
N ALA A 217 18.40 -1.19 15.34
CA ALA A 217 18.62 -2.36 14.51
C ALA A 217 19.52 -3.35 15.27
N LYS A 218 18.95 -4.46 15.78
CA LYS A 218 19.74 -5.62 16.19
C LYS A 218 20.80 -5.89 15.13
N PRO A 219 22.01 -6.40 15.51
CA PRO A 219 23.03 -6.76 14.52
C PRO A 219 22.36 -7.50 13.37
N ALA A 220 22.66 -7.06 12.14
CA ALA A 220 22.01 -7.58 10.95
C ALA A 220 21.97 -9.10 11.01
N ASP A 221 20.77 -9.69 10.82
CA ASP A 221 20.60 -11.13 10.72
C ASP A 221 21.55 -11.62 9.60
N THR A 222 22.52 -12.43 9.96
CA THR A 222 23.59 -12.87 9.06
C THR A 222 23.13 -13.88 8.02
N LYS A 223 21.85 -13.86 7.64
CA LYS A 223 21.32 -14.76 6.63
C LYS A 223 22.11 -14.69 5.33
N PRO A 224 22.42 -15.84 4.73
CA PRO A 224 23.08 -15.89 3.45
C PRO A 224 22.30 -15.13 2.37
N ALA A 225 23.02 -14.43 1.49
CA ALA A 225 22.39 -13.76 0.35
C ALA A 225 21.89 -14.80 -0.67
N VAL A 226 20.84 -14.45 -1.41
CA VAL A 226 20.35 -15.23 -2.55
C VAL A 226 20.44 -14.36 -3.79
N PHE A 227 21.21 -14.81 -4.78
CA PHE A 227 21.28 -14.19 -6.10
C PHE A 227 20.48 -15.03 -7.08
N TRP A 228 19.54 -14.41 -7.74
CA TRP A 228 18.83 -15.02 -8.85
C TRP A 228 19.65 -14.83 -10.11
N ILE A 229 19.99 -15.91 -10.79
CA ILE A 229 20.89 -15.90 -11.93
C ILE A 229 20.24 -16.51 -13.18
N THR A 230 20.63 -16.00 -14.34
CA THR A 230 20.21 -16.59 -15.64
C THR A 230 20.90 -17.92 -15.89
N ASN A 231 20.34 -18.72 -16.83
CA ASN A 231 20.98 -19.94 -17.28
C ASN A 231 22.35 -19.68 -17.91
N GLU A 232 22.58 -18.50 -18.52
CA GLU A 232 23.91 -18.11 -19.04
C GLU A 232 24.96 -18.07 -17.93
N VAL A 233 24.64 -17.47 -16.79
CA VAL A 233 25.54 -17.44 -15.62
C VAL A 233 25.76 -18.85 -15.07
N ALA A 234 24.70 -19.66 -14.99
CA ALA A 234 24.80 -21.04 -14.52
C ALA A 234 25.67 -21.89 -15.46
N GLU A 235 25.56 -21.73 -16.78
CA GLU A 235 26.42 -22.40 -17.76
C GLU A 235 27.89 -22.04 -17.58
N GLU A 236 28.22 -20.74 -17.38
CA GLU A 236 29.61 -20.32 -17.18
C GLU A 236 30.18 -20.89 -15.85
N LEU A 237 29.36 -20.97 -14.80
CA LEU A 237 29.76 -21.57 -13.50
C LEU A 237 30.12 -23.06 -13.61
N VAL A 238 29.49 -23.82 -14.48
CA VAL A 238 29.70 -25.28 -14.58
C VAL A 238 30.64 -25.66 -15.72
N LYS A 239 31.02 -24.75 -16.57
CA LYS A 239 31.80 -24.95 -17.80
C LYS A 239 33.10 -25.74 -17.59
N SER A 240 33.84 -25.49 -16.50
CA SER A 240 35.07 -26.19 -16.21
C SER A 240 34.86 -27.61 -15.63
N GLY A 241 33.62 -27.97 -15.28
CA GLY A 241 33.25 -29.30 -14.80
C GLY A 241 33.05 -30.34 -15.89
N GLY A 242 33.21 -29.98 -17.16
CA GLY A 242 33.09 -30.89 -18.30
C GLY A 242 31.67 -31.31 -18.65
N LYS A 243 30.64 -30.66 -18.06
CA LYS A 243 29.23 -30.85 -18.37
C LYS A 243 28.58 -29.49 -18.60
N THR A 244 27.58 -29.43 -19.47
CA THR A 244 26.75 -28.24 -19.60
C THR A 244 25.74 -28.15 -18.45
N TYR A 245 25.22 -26.96 -18.22
CA TYR A 245 24.17 -26.75 -17.19
C TYR A 245 22.91 -27.58 -17.51
N GLU A 246 22.52 -27.70 -18.77
CA GLU A 246 21.39 -28.53 -19.20
C GLU A 246 21.65 -30.04 -18.94
N GLN A 247 22.89 -30.52 -19.13
CA GLN A 247 23.23 -31.91 -18.79
C GLN A 247 23.14 -32.15 -17.28
N LEU A 248 23.54 -31.17 -16.47
CA LEU A 248 23.40 -31.28 -15.01
C LEU A 248 21.93 -31.23 -14.58
N LYS A 249 21.13 -30.40 -15.21
CA LYS A 249 19.67 -30.34 -15.01
C LYS A 249 18.99 -31.67 -15.32
N ALA A 250 19.26 -32.25 -16.48
CA ALA A 250 18.70 -33.53 -16.91
C ALA A 250 19.14 -34.70 -16.05
N GLY A 251 20.35 -34.65 -15.50
CA GLY A 251 20.91 -35.70 -14.67
C GLY A 251 20.33 -35.77 -13.25
N GLY A 252 19.62 -34.75 -12.80
CA GLY A 252 18.94 -34.64 -11.47
C GLY A 252 19.79 -35.22 -10.35
N GLY A 253 20.96 -34.61 -10.07
CA GLY A 253 21.97 -35.40 -9.40
C GLY A 253 22.26 -34.99 -7.96
N THR A 254 22.96 -35.90 -7.26
CA THR A 254 23.62 -35.66 -5.98
C THR A 254 24.48 -34.42 -6.00
N ALA A 255 24.54 -33.72 -4.89
CA ALA A 255 25.41 -32.54 -4.74
C ALA A 255 26.85 -32.87 -5.11
N GLN A 256 27.49 -31.97 -5.85
CA GLN A 256 28.89 -32.12 -6.29
C GLN A 256 29.63 -30.81 -6.28
N THR A 257 30.92 -30.87 -5.97
CA THR A 257 31.83 -29.72 -6.07
C THR A 257 32.26 -29.55 -7.52
N ILE A 258 32.18 -28.32 -8.03
CA ILE A 258 32.59 -27.97 -9.38
C ILE A 258 33.69 -26.89 -9.26
N LYS A 259 34.78 -27.04 -9.99
CA LYS A 259 35.82 -26.01 -10.10
C LYS A 259 35.25 -24.81 -10.86
N ALA A 260 35.33 -23.64 -10.26
CA ALA A 260 34.90 -22.38 -10.87
C ALA A 260 35.63 -21.23 -10.18
N ASP A 261 36.33 -20.39 -10.92
CA ASP A 261 36.89 -19.14 -10.39
C ASP A 261 35.77 -18.11 -10.30
N VAL A 262 35.25 -17.89 -9.08
CA VAL A 262 34.09 -17.03 -8.83
C VAL A 262 34.49 -15.87 -7.95
N LYS A 263 34.15 -14.65 -8.40
CA LYS A 263 34.33 -13.42 -7.64
C LYS A 263 32.96 -12.72 -7.52
N ILE A 264 32.49 -12.55 -6.29
CA ILE A 264 31.24 -11.87 -5.99
C ILE A 264 31.52 -10.80 -4.93
N SER A 265 31.09 -9.58 -5.15
CA SER A 265 31.01 -8.60 -4.07
C SER A 265 29.66 -7.94 -4.05
N TYR A 266 29.17 -7.64 -2.86
CA TYR A 266 27.96 -6.86 -2.68
C TYR A 266 28.02 -6.04 -1.39
N ASN A 267 27.44 -4.84 -1.45
CA ASN A 267 27.29 -3.97 -0.30
C ASN A 267 25.98 -3.17 -0.38
N SER A 268 25.34 -3.04 0.78
CA SER A 268 24.19 -2.18 0.95
C SER A 268 24.61 -0.73 1.09
N VAL A 269 23.99 0.15 0.31
CA VAL A 269 24.11 1.60 0.48
C VAL A 269 22.84 2.10 1.12
N LYS A 270 22.96 2.79 2.25
CA LYS A 270 21.86 3.36 3.02
C LYS A 270 21.96 4.87 3.01
N LYS A 271 20.85 5.53 2.73
CA LYS A 271 20.73 6.98 2.72
C LYS A 271 19.48 7.40 3.48
N ASP A 272 19.62 8.30 4.45
CA ASP A 272 18.49 8.87 5.15
C ASP A 272 17.64 9.71 4.18
N VAL A 273 16.32 9.53 4.24
CA VAL A 273 15.34 10.23 3.41
C VAL A 273 14.37 10.96 4.33
N LYS A 274 14.16 12.24 4.06
CA LYS A 274 13.16 13.04 4.76
C LYS A 274 11.80 12.81 4.11
N ALA A 275 10.82 12.46 4.93
CA ALA A 275 9.42 12.37 4.56
C ALA A 275 8.58 12.81 5.76
N VAL A 276 7.38 13.31 5.51
CA VAL A 276 6.50 13.80 6.58
C VAL A 276 5.05 13.41 6.27
N ASP A 277 4.31 12.96 7.28
CA ASP A 277 2.85 13.03 7.22
C ASP A 277 2.39 14.45 7.56
N VAL A 278 1.25 14.87 7.00
CA VAL A 278 0.71 16.21 7.23
C VAL A 278 -0.56 16.12 8.07
N LEU A 279 -0.51 16.67 9.29
CA LEU A 279 -1.54 16.56 10.31
C LEU A 279 -2.26 17.90 10.53
N GLY A 280 -3.56 17.93 10.26
CA GLY A 280 -4.43 19.08 10.55
C GLY A 280 -5.49 18.72 11.57
N PHE A 281 -5.48 19.33 12.77
CA PHE A 281 -6.38 18.98 13.85
C PHE A 281 -7.50 20.00 14.03
N LEU A 282 -8.74 19.54 14.04
CA LEU A 282 -9.93 20.33 14.34
C LEU A 282 -10.49 19.91 15.72
N PRO A 283 -10.31 20.70 16.77
CA PRO A 283 -10.82 20.36 18.10
C PRO A 283 -12.34 20.27 18.15
N GLY A 284 -12.85 19.28 18.84
CA GLY A 284 -14.27 19.11 19.12
C GLY A 284 -14.82 20.19 20.07
N SER A 285 -16.13 20.37 20.06
CA SER A 285 -16.85 21.38 20.87
C SER A 285 -17.42 20.83 22.18
N ASP A 286 -17.63 19.50 22.29
CA ASP A 286 -18.21 18.87 23.48
C ASP A 286 -17.11 18.55 24.51
N PRO A 287 -17.18 19.10 25.73
CA PRO A 287 -16.16 18.88 26.77
C PRO A 287 -15.92 17.40 27.13
N LYS A 288 -16.93 16.54 26.90
CA LYS A 288 -16.86 15.11 27.23
C LYS A 288 -16.35 14.26 26.08
N LEU A 289 -16.55 14.73 24.82
CA LEU A 289 -16.27 13.95 23.62
C LEU A 289 -15.07 14.47 22.83
N LYS A 290 -14.57 15.67 23.10
CA LYS A 290 -13.49 16.33 22.34
C LYS A 290 -12.17 15.56 22.33
N ASP A 291 -11.96 14.67 23.28
CA ASP A 291 -10.75 13.83 23.37
C ASP A 291 -10.87 12.55 22.53
N GLU A 292 -12.08 12.23 22.03
CA GLU A 292 -12.32 11.21 21.04
C GLU A 292 -12.12 11.82 19.64
N VAL A 293 -11.41 11.11 18.75
CA VAL A 293 -10.94 11.66 17.47
C VAL A 293 -11.35 10.76 16.32
N LEU A 294 -11.99 11.34 15.31
CA LEU A 294 -12.16 10.74 14.01
C LEU A 294 -10.94 11.09 13.14
N VAL A 295 -10.32 10.09 12.52
CA VAL A 295 -9.31 10.32 11.47
C VAL A 295 -9.99 10.33 10.11
N ILE A 296 -9.58 11.25 9.24
CA ILE A 296 -9.93 11.28 7.82
C ILE A 296 -8.62 11.35 7.06
N SER A 297 -8.27 10.28 6.35
CA SER A 297 -6.96 10.09 5.76
C SER A 297 -6.99 9.94 4.24
N ALA A 298 -5.87 10.26 3.62
CA ALA A 298 -5.54 10.04 2.20
C ALA A 298 -4.03 10.09 2.05
N HIS A 299 -3.45 9.44 1.03
CA HIS A 299 -2.03 9.65 0.78
C HIS A 299 -1.81 10.76 -0.24
N TYR A 300 -0.71 11.49 -0.10
CA TYR A 300 -0.42 12.59 -1.02
C TYR A 300 0.78 12.33 -1.93
N ASP A 301 1.58 11.30 -1.64
CA ASP A 301 2.66 10.89 -2.52
C ASP A 301 2.13 10.09 -3.72
N HIS A 302 2.98 9.92 -4.74
CA HIS A 302 2.73 9.07 -5.89
C HIS A 302 4.07 8.57 -6.43
N ILE A 303 4.10 8.02 -7.66
CA ILE A 303 5.26 7.27 -8.18
C ILE A 303 6.31 8.11 -8.92
N GLY A 304 6.13 9.43 -9.02
CA GLY A 304 7.18 10.35 -9.47
C GLY A 304 7.39 10.40 -10.98
N LEU A 305 8.65 10.55 -11.36
CA LEU A 305 9.08 10.75 -12.74
C LEU A 305 9.55 9.46 -13.40
N LEU A 306 9.17 9.24 -14.65
CA LEU A 306 9.81 8.22 -15.48
C LEU A 306 11.30 8.54 -15.69
N PRO A 307 12.15 7.53 -15.98
CA PRO A 307 13.58 7.70 -16.18
C PRO A 307 13.92 8.78 -17.22
N GLU A 308 15.06 9.44 -17.04
CA GLU A 308 15.58 10.37 -18.02
C GLU A 308 15.75 9.73 -19.39
N GLY A 309 15.41 10.48 -20.46
CA GLY A 309 15.45 10.00 -21.83
C GLY A 309 14.17 9.25 -22.28
N THR A 310 13.18 9.03 -21.39
CA THR A 310 11.85 8.55 -21.81
C THR A 310 11.23 9.55 -22.77
N LYS A 311 10.70 9.06 -23.90
CA LYS A 311 10.01 9.90 -24.91
C LYS A 311 8.58 10.21 -24.45
N GLY A 312 8.12 11.42 -24.71
CA GLY A 312 6.77 11.87 -24.37
C GLY A 312 6.68 12.38 -22.94
N ASP A 313 5.51 12.25 -22.35
CA ASP A 313 5.27 12.62 -20.98
C ASP A 313 6.04 11.71 -20.01
N ARG A 314 6.60 12.32 -18.98
CA ARG A 314 7.41 11.63 -17.97
C ARG A 314 6.89 11.77 -16.55
N VAL A 315 5.87 12.61 -16.36
CA VAL A 315 5.32 12.87 -15.04
C VAL A 315 4.16 11.93 -14.77
N ASN A 316 4.28 11.07 -13.76
CA ASN A 316 3.13 10.35 -13.26
C ASN A 316 2.38 11.32 -12.33
N ASN A 317 1.43 12.07 -12.88
CA ASN A 317 0.75 13.12 -12.14
C ASN A 317 -0.14 12.61 -11.01
N GLY A 318 -0.62 11.35 -11.09
CA GLY A 318 -1.42 10.72 -10.05
C GLY A 318 -2.63 11.57 -9.68
N ALA A 319 -3.44 11.92 -10.69
CA ALA A 319 -4.58 12.79 -10.45
C ALA A 319 -5.69 12.06 -9.68
N ASP A 320 -5.90 10.78 -9.96
CA ASP A 320 -6.80 9.95 -9.18
C ASP A 320 -6.07 9.31 -8.00
N ASP A 321 -4.88 8.77 -8.23
CA ASP A 321 -4.03 8.08 -7.27
C ASP A 321 -2.90 8.99 -6.70
N ASP A 322 -2.94 9.50 -5.47
CA ASP A 322 -4.16 9.78 -4.75
C ASP A 322 -4.34 11.30 -4.60
N GLY A 323 -4.20 12.00 -5.74
CA GLY A 323 -4.56 13.42 -5.81
C GLY A 323 -6.03 13.64 -5.49
N SER A 324 -6.90 12.69 -5.87
CA SER A 324 -8.35 12.80 -5.67
C SER A 324 -8.75 12.64 -4.19
N GLY A 325 -8.17 11.71 -3.46
CA GLY A 325 -8.41 11.55 -2.03
C GLY A 325 -7.79 12.67 -1.21
N THR A 326 -6.54 13.06 -1.50
CA THR A 326 -5.91 14.24 -0.89
C THR A 326 -6.76 15.50 -1.09
N THR A 327 -7.32 15.71 -2.28
CA THR A 327 -8.29 16.79 -2.53
C THR A 327 -9.57 16.61 -1.71
N GLY A 328 -10.03 15.36 -1.58
CA GLY A 328 -11.19 15.00 -0.77
C GLY A 328 -11.03 15.45 0.67
N ILE A 329 -9.92 15.09 1.34
CA ILE A 329 -9.69 15.47 2.74
C ILE A 329 -9.57 16.98 2.92
N MET A 330 -8.94 17.72 1.99
CA MET A 330 -8.86 19.18 2.06
C MET A 330 -10.23 19.85 1.94
N THR A 331 -11.09 19.37 1.03
CA THR A 331 -12.45 19.93 0.86
C THR A 331 -13.36 19.60 2.05
N ILE A 332 -13.23 18.41 2.64
CA ILE A 332 -13.94 18.01 3.87
C ILE A 332 -13.45 18.85 5.05
N ALA A 333 -12.15 19.07 5.17
CA ALA A 333 -11.57 19.92 6.21
C ALA A 333 -12.13 21.36 6.13
N ARG A 334 -12.27 21.91 4.93
CA ARG A 334 -12.88 23.22 4.70
C ARG A 334 -14.34 23.27 5.15
N ALA A 335 -15.13 22.23 4.85
CA ALA A 335 -16.52 22.11 5.24
C ALA A 335 -16.68 22.12 6.78
N PHE A 336 -15.93 21.27 7.49
CA PHE A 336 -15.93 21.23 8.96
C PHE A 336 -15.39 22.49 9.61
N SER A 337 -14.33 23.09 9.06
CA SER A 337 -13.80 24.36 9.56
C SER A 337 -14.81 25.50 9.43
N LYS A 338 -15.55 25.55 8.31
CA LYS A 338 -16.63 26.53 8.14
C LYS A 338 -17.77 26.27 9.12
N ALA A 339 -18.18 25.02 9.29
CA ALA A 339 -19.19 24.64 10.28
C ALA A 339 -18.79 25.11 11.68
N LYS A 340 -17.56 24.88 12.09
CA LYS A 340 -17.04 25.32 13.39
C LYS A 340 -17.04 26.84 13.52
N LYS A 341 -16.60 27.59 12.50
CA LYS A 341 -16.62 29.07 12.49
C LYS A 341 -18.05 29.62 12.61
N ASP A 342 -19.04 28.91 12.08
CA ASP A 342 -20.46 29.30 12.15
C ASP A 342 -21.14 28.85 13.47
N GLY A 343 -20.43 28.23 14.40
CA GLY A 343 -20.99 27.74 15.68
C GLY A 343 -21.61 26.34 15.61
N HIS A 344 -21.41 25.62 14.51
CA HIS A 344 -21.87 24.24 14.27
C HIS A 344 -20.71 23.24 14.21
N GLY A 345 -19.67 23.45 15.02
CA GLY A 345 -18.51 22.57 15.05
C GLY A 345 -18.85 21.15 15.51
N PRO A 346 -18.02 20.16 15.13
CA PRO A 346 -18.22 18.79 15.53
C PRO A 346 -18.09 18.65 17.05
N ARG A 347 -18.82 17.71 17.65
CA ARG A 347 -18.72 17.41 19.10
C ARG A 347 -17.39 16.73 19.42
N ARG A 348 -16.99 15.73 18.62
CA ARG A 348 -15.66 15.08 18.68
C ARG A 348 -14.65 15.83 17.85
N SER A 349 -13.39 15.63 18.13
CA SER A 349 -12.31 16.18 17.32
C SER A 349 -12.13 15.41 16.02
N ILE A 350 -11.53 16.05 15.03
CA ILE A 350 -11.17 15.44 13.75
C ILE A 350 -9.68 15.66 13.50
N LEU A 351 -8.99 14.60 13.10
CA LEU A 351 -7.65 14.65 12.55
C LEU A 351 -7.74 14.42 11.03
N PHE A 352 -7.31 15.40 10.25
CA PHE A 352 -7.07 15.25 8.82
C PHE A 352 -5.62 14.84 8.64
N LEU A 353 -5.40 13.70 8.00
CA LEU A 353 -4.09 13.06 7.89
C LEU A 353 -3.75 12.84 6.40
N GLY A 354 -2.76 13.58 5.90
CA GLY A 354 -2.13 13.32 4.61
C GLY A 354 -0.93 12.39 4.81
N ASN A 355 -1.05 11.14 4.42
CA ASN A 355 0.02 10.15 4.56
C ASN A 355 1.07 10.28 3.47
N VAL A 356 2.32 9.91 3.79
CA VAL A 356 3.44 9.83 2.85
C VAL A 356 3.93 8.39 2.74
N GLY A 357 4.40 7.98 1.56
CA GLY A 357 5.03 6.66 1.40
C GLY A 357 4.04 5.50 1.33
N GLU A 358 2.80 5.77 0.99
CA GLU A 358 1.82 4.73 0.66
C GLU A 358 2.35 3.85 -0.47
N GLU A 359 2.78 4.47 -1.57
CA GLU A 359 3.35 3.87 -2.79
C GLU A 359 4.66 3.08 -2.56
N LYS A 360 5.24 3.24 -1.39
CA LYS A 360 6.46 2.54 -0.97
C LYS A 360 6.18 1.46 0.09
N GLY A 361 4.90 1.17 0.35
CA GLY A 361 4.43 0.13 1.26
C GLY A 361 3.83 0.67 2.55
N LEU A 362 2.96 1.68 2.48
CA LEU A 362 2.17 2.25 3.58
C LEU A 362 3.03 2.83 4.72
N LEU A 363 4.22 3.39 4.39
CA LEU A 363 5.24 3.71 5.39
C LEU A 363 4.83 4.81 6.37
N GLY A 364 4.12 5.85 5.90
CA GLY A 364 3.65 6.94 6.76
C GLY A 364 2.60 6.48 7.73
N SER A 365 1.55 5.83 7.26
CA SER A 365 0.50 5.30 8.12
C SER A 365 0.99 4.22 9.08
N GLU A 366 1.95 3.36 8.65
CA GLU A 366 2.60 2.40 9.56
C GLU A 366 3.34 3.14 10.69
N TYR A 367 4.16 4.14 10.32
CA TYR A 367 4.91 4.89 11.33
C TYR A 367 3.99 5.70 12.24
N TYR A 368 2.93 6.35 11.69
CA TYR A 368 1.96 7.08 12.50
C TYR A 368 1.24 6.16 13.49
N THR A 369 0.76 5.00 13.07
CA THR A 369 0.00 4.09 13.93
C THR A 369 0.88 3.39 14.97
N ASP A 370 2.18 3.20 14.71
CA ASP A 370 3.16 2.71 15.68
C ASP A 370 3.62 3.81 16.66
N HIS A 371 3.59 5.11 16.27
CA HIS A 371 4.05 6.27 17.04
C HIS A 371 3.00 7.40 17.07
N PRO A 372 1.75 7.14 17.45
CA PRO A 372 0.66 8.06 17.22
C PRO A 372 0.77 9.32 18.06
N VAL A 373 0.56 10.50 17.44
CA VAL A 373 0.46 11.79 18.15
C VAL A 373 -0.78 11.83 19.05
N ILE A 374 -1.86 11.19 18.60
CA ILE A 374 -3.09 10.99 19.36
C ILE A 374 -3.19 9.50 19.68
N PRO A 375 -3.28 9.09 20.95
CA PRO A 375 -3.40 7.67 21.31
C PRO A 375 -4.49 6.96 20.50
N LEU A 376 -4.18 5.82 19.88
CA LEU A 376 -5.15 5.08 19.06
C LEU A 376 -6.40 4.65 19.83
N ALA A 377 -6.29 4.48 21.15
CA ALA A 377 -7.46 4.25 22.03
C ALA A 377 -8.49 5.39 21.98
N ASN A 378 -8.07 6.60 21.64
CA ASN A 378 -8.94 7.77 21.48
C ASN A 378 -9.45 7.91 20.03
N THR A 379 -8.89 7.18 19.07
CA THR A 379 -9.35 7.18 17.68
C THR A 379 -10.59 6.31 17.56
N ILE A 380 -11.71 6.92 17.12
CA ILE A 380 -12.99 6.22 17.03
C ILE A 380 -13.16 5.43 15.74
N ALA A 381 -12.60 5.96 14.65
CA ALA A 381 -12.53 5.33 13.34
C ALA A 381 -11.52 6.09 12.46
N ASP A 382 -11.10 5.47 11.35
CA ASP A 382 -10.43 6.11 10.24
C ASP A 382 -11.30 6.01 8.98
N LEU A 383 -11.52 7.13 8.28
CA LEU A 383 -12.16 7.21 6.97
C LEU A 383 -11.08 7.52 5.94
N ASN A 384 -10.55 6.47 5.33
CA ASN A 384 -9.53 6.57 4.28
C ASN A 384 -10.17 6.81 2.92
N ILE A 385 -9.63 7.76 2.18
CA ILE A 385 -10.12 8.17 0.86
C ILE A 385 -8.96 8.05 -0.11
N ASP A 386 -9.04 7.07 -1.00
CA ASP A 386 -7.98 6.80 -1.96
C ASP A 386 -8.60 6.41 -3.30
N MET A 387 -8.29 7.19 -4.34
CA MET A 387 -8.87 7.09 -5.68
C MET A 387 -10.40 7.21 -5.68
N ILE A 388 -10.91 8.43 -5.71
CA ILE A 388 -12.36 8.72 -5.76
C ILE A 388 -12.79 9.57 -6.98
N GLY A 389 -11.87 9.86 -7.90
CA GLY A 389 -12.06 10.80 -9.00
C GLY A 389 -12.43 10.17 -10.35
N ARG A 390 -12.34 8.87 -10.51
CA ARG A 390 -12.52 8.18 -11.79
C ARG A 390 -13.65 7.14 -11.76
N VAL A 391 -13.78 6.42 -12.86
CA VAL A 391 -14.64 5.23 -13.00
C VAL A 391 -13.74 4.03 -13.25
N GLY A 392 -13.77 3.07 -12.35
CA GLY A 392 -12.99 1.83 -12.45
C GLY A 392 -13.44 0.91 -13.59
N TYR A 393 -12.58 -0.03 -13.97
CA TYR A 393 -12.83 -0.98 -15.06
C TYR A 393 -14.19 -1.67 -14.98
N GLU A 394 -14.59 -2.08 -13.78
CA GLU A 394 -15.79 -2.86 -13.57
C GLU A 394 -17.10 -2.07 -13.72
N TYR A 395 -17.01 -0.74 -13.62
CA TYR A 395 -18.15 0.16 -13.73
C TYR A 395 -18.22 0.92 -15.05
N LYS A 396 -17.20 0.85 -15.88
CA LYS A 396 -17.07 1.64 -17.12
C LYS A 396 -18.31 1.56 -18.03
N ASP A 397 -18.92 0.38 -18.13
CA ASP A 397 -20.06 0.13 -19.00
C ASP A 397 -21.38 -0.15 -18.23
N LYS A 398 -21.41 0.09 -16.91
CA LYS A 398 -22.61 -0.06 -16.09
C LYS A 398 -23.46 1.21 -16.07
N ALA A 399 -24.77 1.06 -15.90
CA ALA A 399 -25.70 2.19 -15.76
C ALA A 399 -25.34 3.10 -14.58
N ASP A 400 -24.79 2.52 -13.51
CA ASP A 400 -24.41 3.22 -12.27
C ASP A 400 -23.00 3.77 -12.29
N SER A 401 -22.31 3.79 -13.43
CA SER A 401 -20.92 4.24 -13.56
C SER A 401 -20.64 5.64 -12.97
N ALA A 402 -21.62 6.51 -12.98
CA ALA A 402 -21.54 7.86 -12.39
C ALA A 402 -22.11 7.94 -10.96
N ASN A 403 -22.44 6.82 -10.30
CA ASN A 403 -23.14 6.84 -9.01
C ASN A 403 -22.77 5.68 -8.08
N TYR A 404 -21.52 5.23 -8.06
CA TYR A 404 -21.07 4.16 -7.19
C TYR A 404 -19.80 4.54 -6.42
N VAL A 405 -19.50 3.78 -5.38
CA VAL A 405 -18.22 3.76 -4.66
C VAL A 405 -18.03 2.38 -4.05
N TYR A 406 -16.82 1.83 -4.11
CA TYR A 406 -16.45 0.69 -3.30
C TYR A 406 -16.26 1.14 -1.86
N VAL A 407 -16.80 0.38 -0.93
CA VAL A 407 -16.70 0.61 0.51
C VAL A 407 -16.06 -0.63 1.12
N ILE A 408 -14.80 -0.50 1.54
CA ILE A 408 -13.97 -1.62 1.96
C ILE A 408 -13.71 -1.53 3.46
N GLY A 409 -13.87 -2.66 4.16
CA GLY A 409 -13.54 -2.81 5.57
C GLY A 409 -14.56 -2.27 6.57
N SER A 410 -15.63 -1.63 6.09
CA SER A 410 -16.59 -0.90 6.95
C SER A 410 -17.24 -1.75 8.05
N GLY A 411 -17.53 -3.02 7.75
CA GLY A 411 -18.16 -3.97 8.67
C GLY A 411 -17.19 -4.94 9.35
N MET A 412 -15.90 -4.90 9.01
CA MET A 412 -14.94 -5.90 9.50
C MET A 412 -14.67 -5.78 11.00
N LEU A 413 -14.52 -4.56 11.51
CA LEU A 413 -14.23 -4.30 12.92
C LEU A 413 -15.39 -3.68 13.69
N SER A 414 -16.39 -3.08 13.00
CA SER A 414 -17.51 -2.40 13.67
C SER A 414 -18.78 -2.41 12.83
N THR A 415 -19.78 -3.15 13.30
CA THR A 415 -21.12 -3.11 12.71
C THR A 415 -21.74 -1.71 12.82
N ASP A 416 -21.46 -0.97 13.90
CA ASP A 416 -21.95 0.40 14.07
C ASP A 416 -21.40 1.34 12.99
N LEU A 417 -20.11 1.26 12.67
CA LEU A 417 -19.48 2.09 11.64
C LEU A 417 -20.10 1.82 10.27
N HIS A 418 -20.29 0.55 9.91
CA HIS A 418 -20.97 0.15 8.68
C HIS A 418 -22.38 0.76 8.59
N ASN A 419 -23.18 0.62 9.66
CA ASN A 419 -24.54 1.14 9.71
C ASN A 419 -24.59 2.68 9.60
N VAL A 420 -23.61 3.39 10.16
CA VAL A 420 -23.50 4.86 10.02
C VAL A 420 -23.25 5.23 8.56
N GLY A 421 -22.33 4.55 7.86
CA GLY A 421 -22.06 4.77 6.44
C GLY A 421 -23.28 4.50 5.55
N GLU A 422 -23.97 3.37 5.77
CA GLU A 422 -25.22 3.03 5.08
C GLU A 422 -26.32 4.08 5.29
N LYS A 423 -26.52 4.51 6.54
CA LYS A 423 -27.49 5.54 6.89
C LYS A 423 -27.15 6.87 6.21
N ALA A 424 -25.88 7.30 6.25
CA ALA A 424 -25.42 8.53 5.61
C ALA A 424 -25.69 8.49 4.11
N ASN A 425 -25.34 7.38 3.45
CA ASN A 425 -25.59 7.21 2.02
C ASN A 425 -27.09 7.26 1.69
N LYS A 426 -27.91 6.47 2.39
CA LYS A 426 -29.35 6.41 2.16
C LYS A 426 -30.03 7.76 2.39
N THR A 427 -29.52 8.56 3.33
CA THR A 427 -30.10 9.85 3.70
C THR A 427 -29.73 10.95 2.71
N TYR A 428 -28.47 10.97 2.22
CA TYR A 428 -27.93 12.16 1.54
C TYR A 428 -27.49 11.92 0.10
N THR A 429 -26.78 10.81 -0.20
CA THR A 429 -26.11 10.67 -1.49
C THR A 429 -26.74 9.65 -2.42
N ASN A 430 -27.39 8.61 -1.90
CA ASN A 430 -28.02 7.52 -2.65
C ASN A 430 -27.12 6.94 -3.75
N MET A 431 -25.86 6.67 -3.41
CA MET A 431 -24.91 5.98 -4.26
C MET A 431 -25.09 4.46 -4.14
N VAL A 432 -24.63 3.72 -5.14
CA VAL A 432 -24.43 2.28 -5.02
C VAL A 432 -23.17 2.08 -4.16
N LEU A 433 -23.33 1.58 -2.95
CA LEU A 433 -22.23 1.12 -2.11
C LEU A 433 -21.90 -0.32 -2.51
N ASP A 434 -20.72 -0.53 -3.08
CA ASP A 434 -20.29 -1.85 -3.53
C ASP A 434 -19.28 -2.42 -2.53
N TYR A 435 -19.63 -3.54 -1.92
CA TYR A 435 -18.86 -4.26 -0.90
C TYR A 435 -18.08 -5.45 -1.47
N LYS A 436 -17.92 -5.51 -2.80
CA LYS A 436 -17.27 -6.65 -3.47
C LYS A 436 -15.91 -6.98 -2.88
N TYR A 437 -15.17 -5.99 -2.45
CA TYR A 437 -13.80 -6.13 -1.95
C TYR A 437 -13.71 -6.29 -0.41
N ASP A 438 -14.85 -6.46 0.25
CA ASP A 438 -14.90 -6.87 1.66
C ASP A 438 -14.69 -8.38 1.86
N ASP A 439 -14.61 -9.15 0.75
CA ASP A 439 -14.37 -10.60 0.81
C ASP A 439 -12.89 -10.86 1.20
N PRO A 440 -12.61 -11.56 2.31
CA PRO A 440 -11.25 -11.97 2.68
C PRO A 440 -10.52 -12.82 1.63
N LYS A 441 -11.24 -13.29 0.61
CA LYS A 441 -10.69 -14.03 -0.52
C LYS A 441 -10.57 -13.20 -1.79
N ASP A 442 -10.70 -11.87 -1.67
CA ASP A 442 -10.48 -10.98 -2.82
C ASP A 442 -9.09 -11.21 -3.41
N PRO A 443 -8.99 -11.65 -4.68
CA PRO A 443 -7.69 -11.90 -5.30
C PRO A 443 -6.84 -10.64 -5.49
N ASN A 444 -7.46 -9.45 -5.40
CA ASN A 444 -6.77 -8.16 -5.51
C ASN A 444 -6.24 -7.68 -4.16
N ASP A 445 -6.78 -8.23 -3.06
CA ASP A 445 -6.35 -7.95 -1.69
C ASP A 445 -6.41 -6.46 -1.31
N PHE A 446 -7.44 -5.74 -1.80
CA PHE A 446 -7.56 -4.29 -1.61
C PHE A 446 -7.64 -3.87 -0.14
N TYR A 447 -8.13 -4.74 0.75
CA TYR A 447 -8.15 -4.45 2.18
C TYR A 447 -6.76 -4.16 2.78
N HIS A 448 -5.69 -4.71 2.18
CA HIS A 448 -4.31 -4.54 2.64
C HIS A 448 -3.50 -3.52 1.81
N ARG A 449 -4.13 -2.81 0.86
CA ARG A 449 -3.43 -2.03 -0.16
C ARG A 449 -3.53 -0.52 0.00
N SER A 450 -4.08 0.00 1.10
CA SER A 450 -4.06 1.43 1.38
C SER A 450 -3.91 1.70 2.89
N ASP A 451 -3.73 2.94 3.27
CA ASP A 451 -3.32 3.41 4.60
C ASP A 451 -4.25 3.01 5.75
N HIS A 452 -5.55 2.79 5.46
CA HIS A 452 -6.55 2.28 6.42
C HIS A 452 -6.12 0.98 7.10
N TYR A 453 -5.35 0.14 6.39
CA TYR A 453 -4.94 -1.16 6.93
C TYR A 453 -4.11 -1.03 8.21
N ASN A 454 -3.24 -0.04 8.28
CA ASN A 454 -2.43 0.16 9.49
C ASN A 454 -3.28 0.56 10.70
N PHE A 455 -4.37 1.29 10.52
CA PHE A 455 -5.35 1.55 11.57
C PHE A 455 -6.12 0.27 11.95
N ALA A 456 -6.61 -0.47 10.96
CA ALA A 456 -7.33 -1.73 11.17
C ALA A 456 -6.48 -2.77 11.91
N LYS A 457 -5.23 -2.93 11.55
CA LYS A 457 -4.22 -3.78 12.20
C LYS A 457 -4.11 -3.49 13.70
N HIS A 458 -4.23 -2.22 14.10
CA HIS A 458 -4.25 -1.80 15.50
C HIS A 458 -5.64 -1.88 16.15
N GLY A 459 -6.67 -2.29 15.40
CA GLY A 459 -8.03 -2.48 15.89
C GLY A 459 -8.86 -1.20 15.94
N VAL A 460 -8.49 -0.21 15.16
CA VAL A 460 -9.32 0.97 14.89
C VAL A 460 -10.28 0.62 13.75
N PRO A 461 -11.61 0.79 13.89
CA PRO A 461 -12.55 0.61 12.80
C PRO A 461 -12.25 1.53 11.62
N ILE A 462 -12.41 1.03 10.39
CA ILE A 462 -12.05 1.79 9.19
C ILE A 462 -13.16 1.73 8.12
N ILE A 463 -13.16 2.72 7.26
CA ILE A 463 -13.78 2.65 5.93
C ILE A 463 -12.76 3.11 4.90
N PHE A 464 -12.58 2.32 3.86
CA PHE A 464 -11.84 2.71 2.68
C PHE A 464 -12.80 3.00 1.52
N TYR A 465 -12.88 4.27 1.09
CA TYR A 465 -13.65 4.71 -0.07
C TYR A 465 -12.78 4.69 -1.31
N PHE A 466 -13.19 3.93 -2.33
CA PHE A 466 -12.40 3.62 -3.51
C PHE A 466 -13.24 3.59 -4.78
N ASN A 467 -12.70 3.98 -5.93
CA ASN A 467 -13.41 3.89 -7.21
C ASN A 467 -13.06 2.67 -8.06
N GLY A 468 -12.08 1.90 -7.65
CA GLY A 468 -11.53 0.82 -8.47
C GLY A 468 -10.41 1.29 -9.40
N GLU A 469 -9.59 0.36 -9.84
CA GLU A 469 -8.51 0.64 -10.78
C GLU A 469 -9.03 1.00 -12.17
N HIS A 470 -8.28 1.79 -12.91
CA HIS A 470 -8.58 2.22 -14.29
C HIS A 470 -7.34 2.11 -15.20
N ALA A 471 -7.51 2.32 -16.52
CA ALA A 471 -6.47 2.08 -17.51
C ALA A 471 -5.19 2.91 -17.35
N ASP A 472 -5.28 4.03 -16.62
CA ASP A 472 -4.17 4.95 -16.42
C ASP A 472 -3.50 4.77 -15.04
N TYR A 473 -3.99 3.84 -14.19
CA TYR A 473 -3.45 3.57 -12.87
C TYR A 473 -1.95 3.28 -12.93
N HIS A 474 -1.16 3.94 -12.08
CA HIS A 474 0.31 3.90 -12.06
C HIS A 474 0.97 4.23 -13.42
N GLY A 475 0.39 5.17 -14.16
CA GLY A 475 0.90 5.63 -15.45
C GLY A 475 0.76 7.13 -15.65
N VAL A 476 1.55 7.66 -16.58
CA VAL A 476 1.52 9.10 -16.96
C VAL A 476 0.16 9.57 -17.51
N GLY A 477 -0.74 8.64 -17.77
CA GLY A 477 -2.10 8.97 -18.21
C GLY A 477 -3.08 9.30 -17.09
N ASP A 478 -2.70 9.19 -15.81
CA ASP A 478 -3.55 9.57 -14.68
C ASP A 478 -3.53 11.08 -14.46
N GLU A 479 -4.32 11.76 -15.29
CA GLU A 479 -4.33 13.20 -15.51
C GLU A 479 -5.57 13.88 -14.97
N VAL A 480 -5.40 15.13 -14.53
CA VAL A 480 -6.49 16.02 -14.07
C VAL A 480 -7.61 16.16 -15.10
N SER A 481 -7.27 16.14 -16.39
CA SER A 481 -8.24 16.25 -17.50
C SER A 481 -9.21 15.07 -17.58
N LYS A 482 -8.90 13.94 -16.96
CA LYS A 482 -9.72 12.72 -16.97
C LYS A 482 -10.58 12.55 -15.71
N ILE A 483 -10.45 13.41 -14.74
CA ILE A 483 -11.19 13.34 -13.47
C ILE A 483 -12.66 13.74 -13.66
N ASN A 484 -13.56 12.94 -13.11
CA ASN A 484 -14.97 13.25 -12.99
C ASN A 484 -15.22 14.03 -11.70
N PHE A 485 -15.05 15.36 -11.76
CA PHE A 485 -15.18 16.22 -10.58
C PHE A 485 -16.54 16.17 -9.89
N PRO A 486 -17.69 16.10 -10.61
CA PRO A 486 -18.98 15.87 -9.95
C PRO A 486 -19.03 14.58 -9.13
N LEU A 487 -18.46 13.50 -9.63
CA LEU A 487 -18.42 12.20 -8.93
C LEU A 487 -17.45 12.23 -7.75
N LEU A 488 -16.26 12.83 -7.92
CA LEU A 488 -15.31 13.09 -6.84
C LEU A 488 -15.97 13.84 -5.68
N ALA A 489 -16.62 14.98 -6.00
CA ALA A 489 -17.30 15.77 -4.99
C ALA A 489 -18.40 14.98 -4.28
N LYS A 490 -19.18 14.18 -5.00
CA LYS A 490 -20.24 13.35 -4.42
C LYS A 490 -19.71 12.28 -3.48
N ARG A 491 -18.60 11.60 -3.84
CA ARG A 491 -17.93 10.61 -2.97
C ARG A 491 -17.33 11.27 -1.72
N ALA A 492 -16.68 12.42 -1.88
CA ALA A 492 -16.19 13.21 -0.75
C ALA A 492 -17.33 13.71 0.15
N GLN A 493 -18.51 14.06 -0.42
CA GLN A 493 -19.69 14.38 0.37
C GLN A 493 -20.22 13.18 1.14
N LEU A 494 -20.18 11.96 0.59
CA LEU A 494 -20.55 10.75 1.33
C LEU A 494 -19.62 10.56 2.54
N ALA A 495 -18.32 10.66 2.36
CA ALA A 495 -17.35 10.58 3.46
C ALA A 495 -17.59 11.69 4.50
N PHE A 496 -17.90 12.91 4.08
CA PHE A 496 -18.28 14.01 4.96
C PHE A 496 -19.54 13.70 5.78
N TYR A 497 -20.62 13.17 5.17
CA TYR A 497 -21.85 12.85 5.89
C TYR A 497 -21.65 11.71 6.88
N THR A 498 -20.86 10.70 6.52
CA THR A 498 -20.46 9.62 7.44
C THR A 498 -19.67 10.21 8.61
N ALA A 499 -18.71 11.08 8.34
CA ALA A 499 -17.93 11.77 9.36
C ALA A 499 -18.84 12.66 10.24
N TRP A 500 -19.77 13.40 9.65
CA TRP A 500 -20.70 14.27 10.37
C TRP A 500 -21.55 13.50 11.39
N ASP A 501 -22.10 12.36 10.97
CA ASP A 501 -22.88 11.49 11.87
C ASP A 501 -21.98 10.93 13.00
N LEU A 502 -20.76 10.46 12.69
CA LEU A 502 -19.81 9.90 13.67
C LEU A 502 -19.39 10.93 14.73
N VAL A 503 -19.00 12.12 14.29
CA VAL A 503 -18.47 13.13 15.25
C VAL A 503 -19.55 13.78 16.09
N ASN A 504 -20.83 13.68 15.70
CA ASN A 504 -21.97 14.25 16.43
C ASN A 504 -22.81 13.20 17.17
N ALA A 505 -22.54 11.91 17.00
CA ALA A 505 -23.24 10.84 17.73
C ALA A 505 -22.96 10.89 19.25
N ASP A 506 -23.89 10.36 20.06
CA ASP A 506 -23.69 10.25 21.51
C ASP A 506 -22.64 9.18 21.86
N ASN A 507 -22.62 8.08 21.12
CA ASN A 507 -21.70 6.97 21.34
C ASN A 507 -20.71 6.87 20.16
N ARG A 508 -19.50 6.39 20.46
CA ARG A 508 -18.53 5.98 19.44
C ARG A 508 -18.90 4.60 18.88
N PRO A 509 -18.48 4.24 17.67
CA PRO A 509 -18.64 2.89 17.15
C PRO A 509 -18.02 1.85 18.07
N VAL A 510 -18.73 0.76 18.32
CA VAL A 510 -18.24 -0.37 19.12
C VAL A 510 -17.41 -1.29 18.22
N VAL A 511 -16.26 -1.72 18.72
CA VAL A 511 -15.45 -2.74 18.04
C VAL A 511 -16.03 -4.12 18.40
N ASP A 512 -16.82 -4.69 17.53
CA ASP A 512 -17.50 -5.98 17.68
C ASP A 512 -17.01 -7.06 16.69
N GLY A 513 -16.20 -6.67 15.72
CA GLY A 513 -15.52 -7.56 14.78
C GLY A 513 -14.25 -8.19 15.35
N LYS A 514 -13.70 -9.18 14.65
CA LYS A 514 -12.45 -9.85 15.02
C LYS A 514 -11.27 -9.17 14.32
N LYS A 515 -10.21 -8.92 15.07
CA LYS A 515 -8.90 -8.61 14.49
C LYS A 515 -8.38 -9.84 13.72
N GLU A 516 -7.70 -9.60 12.61
CA GLU A 516 -6.98 -10.67 11.93
C GLU A 516 -5.91 -11.26 12.86
N GLU A 517 -5.93 -12.58 13.06
CA GLU A 517 -4.89 -13.28 13.81
C GLU A 517 -3.64 -13.36 12.92
N GLY A 518 -2.62 -12.58 13.19
CA GLY A 518 -1.31 -12.75 12.56
C GLY A 518 -0.55 -11.51 12.09
N SER A 519 -1.08 -10.33 12.20
CA SER A 519 -0.30 -9.10 11.96
C SER A 519 0.61 -8.84 13.18
N LYS A 520 1.84 -9.39 13.14
CA LYS A 520 2.94 -9.01 14.03
C LYS A 520 3.90 -8.12 13.31
#